data_3580d49238d19f49f7170aca438ec09e
#
_entry.id   3580d49238d19f49f7170aca438ec09e
#
_cell.length_a   1.000
_cell.length_b   1.000
_cell.length_c   1.000
_cell.angle_alpha   90.00
_cell.angle_beta   90.00
_cell.angle_gamma   90.00
#
_symmetry.space_group_name_H-M   'P 1'
#
loop_
_entity.id
_entity.type
_entity.pdbx_description
1 polymer ?
#
loop_
_entity_poly.entity_id
_entity_poly.type
_entity_poly.pdbx_seq_one_letter_code
_entity_poly.pdbx_strand_id
1 'polypeptide(L)'
;MDRFSITIGRFLLGLYFLIPGIRKFTESDQLTAHMQSHDIAFAPQLLWFAGVASVIGGILLMAGRYVKFAAYGFVIYVLLVNFMLHNFWAVSDDMVAREMQNFVKNLAIVAGLLVVAGCALPRRLSLNGWWRSDKSHA
;
A
#
# COMPACT_ATOMS: atom_id res chain seq x y z
N MET A 1 -21.10 14.57 -4.17
CA MET A 1 -19.99 13.68 -4.57
C MET A 1 -20.29 12.26 -4.16
N ASP A 2 -20.12 11.38 -5.08
CA ASP A 2 -20.73 10.09 -4.96
C ASP A 2 -19.98 9.18 -4.00
N ARG A 3 -20.65 8.78 -2.95
CA ARG A 3 -20.19 7.69 -2.07
C ARG A 3 -19.78 6.46 -2.86
N PHE A 4 -20.38 6.28 -4.02
CA PHE A 4 -20.09 5.22 -4.96
C PHE A 4 -18.64 5.31 -5.50
N SER A 5 -18.23 6.50 -6.00
CA SER A 5 -16.87 6.71 -6.50
C SER A 5 -15.81 6.50 -5.42
N ILE A 6 -16.07 6.99 -4.20
CA ILE A 6 -15.17 6.78 -3.05
C ILE A 6 -15.07 5.29 -2.70
N THR A 7 -16.19 4.58 -2.72
CA THR A 7 -16.23 3.14 -2.41
C THR A 7 -15.47 2.33 -3.44
N ILE A 8 -15.68 2.61 -4.73
CA ILE A 8 -14.93 1.92 -5.81
C ILE A 8 -13.45 2.25 -5.73
N GLY A 9 -13.09 3.52 -5.62
CA GLY A 9 -11.68 3.92 -5.53
C GLY A 9 -10.96 3.27 -4.37
N ARG A 10 -11.60 3.25 -3.20
CA ARG A 10 -11.08 2.57 -2.02
C ARG A 10 -10.96 1.06 -2.22
N PHE A 11 -11.95 0.42 -2.83
CA PHE A 11 -11.92 -1.01 -3.13
C PHE A 11 -10.76 -1.35 -4.07
N LEU A 12 -10.58 -0.59 -5.14
CA LEU A 12 -9.49 -0.79 -6.10
C LEU A 12 -8.10 -0.59 -5.45
N LEU A 13 -7.96 0.42 -4.59
CA LEU A 13 -6.73 0.61 -3.82
C LEU A 13 -6.46 -0.56 -2.88
N GLY A 14 -7.48 -1.05 -2.19
CA GLY A 14 -7.36 -2.22 -1.32
C GLY A 14 -6.94 -3.47 -2.09
N LEU A 15 -7.53 -3.69 -3.26
CA LEU A 15 -7.19 -4.80 -4.15
C LEU A 15 -5.75 -4.68 -4.68
N TYR A 16 -5.32 -3.46 -5.01
CA TYR A 16 -3.95 -3.17 -5.45
C TYR A 16 -2.90 -3.60 -4.40
N PHE A 17 -3.18 -3.46 -3.12
CA PHE A 17 -2.28 -3.90 -2.05
C PHE A 17 -2.48 -5.37 -1.65
N LEU A 18 -3.70 -5.87 -1.71
CA LEU A 18 -4.02 -7.24 -1.35
C LEU A 18 -3.33 -8.26 -2.26
N ILE A 19 -3.42 -8.08 -3.59
CA ILE A 19 -2.84 -9.01 -4.56
C ILE A 19 -1.32 -9.12 -4.40
N PRO A 20 -0.55 -8.03 -4.42
CA PRO A 20 0.89 -8.11 -4.17
C PRO A 20 1.23 -8.57 -2.75
N GLY A 21 0.36 -8.30 -1.77
CA GLY A 21 0.51 -8.80 -0.41
C GLY A 21 0.52 -10.32 -0.36
N ILE A 22 -0.41 -10.97 -1.05
CA ILE A 22 -0.47 -12.43 -1.18
C ILE A 22 0.76 -12.96 -1.93
N ARG A 23 1.17 -12.30 -3.02
CA ARG A 23 2.36 -12.69 -3.80
C ARG A 23 3.65 -12.67 -2.98
N LYS A 24 3.76 -11.84 -1.96
CA LYS A 24 4.90 -11.82 -1.05
C LYS A 24 5.12 -13.15 -0.31
N PHE A 25 4.07 -13.95 -0.17
CA PHE A 25 4.16 -15.29 0.43
C PHE A 25 4.37 -16.37 -0.62
N THR A 26 3.79 -16.25 -1.80
CA THR A 26 3.88 -17.26 -2.87
C THR A 26 5.15 -17.13 -3.69
N GLU A 27 5.73 -15.95 -3.80
CA GLU A 27 6.94 -15.64 -4.58
C GLU A 27 8.06 -15.10 -3.68
N SER A 28 8.11 -15.54 -2.43
CA SER A 28 9.01 -14.99 -1.40
C SER A 28 10.49 -15.06 -1.77
N ASP A 29 10.92 -16.11 -2.43
CA ASP A 29 12.34 -16.30 -2.79
C ASP A 29 12.80 -15.27 -3.82
N GLN A 30 12.00 -15.04 -4.86
CA GLN A 30 12.30 -14.03 -5.89
C GLN A 30 12.29 -12.62 -5.33
N LEU A 31 11.29 -12.30 -4.51
CA LEU A 31 11.16 -10.97 -3.91
C LEU A 31 12.24 -10.69 -2.88
N THR A 32 12.63 -11.69 -2.09
CA THR A 32 13.75 -11.60 -1.16
C THR A 32 15.07 -11.34 -1.91
N ALA A 33 15.31 -12.08 -2.99
CA ALA A 33 16.50 -11.88 -3.82
C ALA A 33 16.54 -10.47 -4.42
N HIS A 34 15.41 -9.96 -4.88
CA HIS A 34 15.30 -8.59 -5.38
C HIS A 34 15.61 -7.55 -4.31
N MET A 35 15.10 -7.71 -3.09
CA MET A 35 15.42 -6.83 -1.97
C MET A 35 16.90 -6.89 -1.60
N GLN A 36 17.48 -8.07 -1.59
CA GLN A 36 18.92 -8.27 -1.30
C GLN A 36 19.81 -7.61 -2.35
N SER A 37 19.39 -7.60 -3.63
CA SER A 37 20.12 -6.89 -4.68
C SER A 37 20.15 -5.36 -4.51
N HIS A 38 19.30 -4.82 -3.63
CA HIS A 38 19.28 -3.41 -3.23
C HIS A 38 19.89 -3.18 -1.83
N ASP A 39 20.70 -4.13 -1.35
CA ASP A 39 21.37 -4.06 -0.05
C ASP A 39 20.42 -3.87 1.15
N ILE A 40 19.19 -4.38 1.05
CA ILE A 40 18.22 -4.31 2.14
C ILE A 40 18.51 -5.41 3.16
N ALA A 41 18.88 -5.00 4.38
CA ALA A 41 19.09 -5.91 5.50
C ALA A 41 17.76 -6.54 5.96
N PHE A 42 17.83 -7.77 6.47
CA PHE A 42 16.66 -8.50 6.98
C PHE A 42 15.53 -8.65 5.94
N ALA A 43 15.90 -8.83 4.66
CA ALA A 43 14.95 -8.90 3.56
C ALA A 43 13.81 -9.92 3.76
N PRO A 44 14.06 -11.18 4.20
CA PRO A 44 12.97 -12.14 4.41
C PRO A 44 11.98 -11.69 5.49
N GLN A 45 12.45 -11.14 6.59
CA GLN A 45 11.62 -10.67 7.70
C GLN A 45 10.78 -9.45 7.31
N LEU A 46 11.42 -8.48 6.62
CA LEU A 46 10.74 -7.30 6.11
C LEU A 46 9.69 -7.66 5.06
N LEU A 47 9.99 -8.62 4.17
CA LEU A 47 9.05 -9.08 3.16
C LEU A 47 7.82 -9.74 3.80
N TRP A 48 8.03 -10.58 4.80
CA TRP A 48 6.95 -11.22 5.53
C TRP A 48 6.05 -10.20 6.22
N PHE A 49 6.66 -9.25 6.94
CA PHE A 49 5.95 -8.16 7.60
C PHE A 49 5.16 -7.29 6.60
N ALA A 50 5.80 -6.92 5.49
CA ALA A 50 5.15 -6.17 4.43
C ALA A 50 3.98 -6.95 3.79
N GLY A 51 4.12 -8.25 3.64
CA GLY A 51 3.06 -9.13 3.16
C GLY A 51 1.84 -9.14 4.09
N VAL A 52 2.05 -9.37 5.37
CA VAL A 52 0.97 -9.34 6.38
C VAL A 52 0.30 -7.97 6.43
N ALA A 53 1.08 -6.90 6.50
CA ALA A 53 0.55 -5.53 6.52
C ALA A 53 -0.25 -5.20 5.25
N SER A 54 0.22 -5.62 4.08
CA SER A 54 -0.47 -5.39 2.81
C SER A 54 -1.79 -6.16 2.71
N VAL A 55 -1.83 -7.39 3.18
CA VAL A 55 -3.06 -8.20 3.20
C VAL A 55 -4.08 -7.59 4.16
N ILE A 56 -3.69 -7.33 5.40
CA ILE A 56 -4.59 -6.76 6.41
C ILE A 56 -5.07 -5.38 5.98
N GLY A 57 -4.15 -4.49 5.61
CA GLY A 57 -4.49 -3.13 5.17
C GLY A 57 -5.35 -3.11 3.91
N GLY A 58 -5.07 -3.99 2.95
CA GLY A 58 -5.88 -4.14 1.73
C GLY A 58 -7.31 -4.56 2.05
N ILE A 59 -7.49 -5.55 2.91
CA ILE A 59 -8.82 -5.99 3.36
C ILE A 59 -9.56 -4.86 4.10
N LEU A 60 -8.88 -4.13 4.97
CA LEU A 60 -9.47 -3.00 5.69
C LEU A 60 -9.95 -1.90 4.75
N LEU A 61 -9.15 -1.55 3.74
CA LEU A 61 -9.56 -0.59 2.72
C LEU A 61 -10.78 -1.07 1.92
N MET A 62 -10.78 -2.32 1.47
CA MET A 62 -11.89 -2.90 0.71
C MET A 62 -13.16 -2.94 1.55
N ALA A 63 -13.08 -3.36 2.80
CA ALA A 63 -14.20 -3.44 3.73
C ALA A 63 -14.67 -2.07 4.24
N GLY A 64 -13.90 -1.01 4.03
CA GLY A 64 -14.22 0.33 4.55
C GLY A 64 -14.10 0.43 6.06
N ARG A 65 -13.07 -0.23 6.63
CA ARG A 65 -12.86 -0.28 8.07
C ARG A 65 -11.47 0.24 8.42
N TYR A 66 -11.40 1.10 9.44
CA TYR A 66 -10.14 1.76 9.83
C TYR A 66 -9.42 2.38 8.63
N VAL A 67 -10.19 2.92 7.67
CA VAL A 67 -9.73 3.40 6.37
C VAL A 67 -8.61 4.42 6.52
N LYS A 68 -8.78 5.38 7.40
CA LYS A 68 -7.79 6.44 7.63
C LYS A 68 -6.46 5.86 8.11
N PHE A 69 -6.50 4.89 9.00
CA PHE A 69 -5.34 4.22 9.55
C PHE A 69 -4.60 3.39 8.49
N ALA A 70 -5.36 2.58 7.74
CA ALA A 70 -4.81 1.76 6.66
C ALA A 70 -4.22 2.62 5.54
N ALA A 71 -4.91 3.69 5.14
CA ALA A 71 -4.45 4.59 4.09
C ALA A 71 -3.14 5.29 4.47
N TYR A 72 -3.01 5.86 5.65
CA TYR A 72 -1.75 6.48 6.11
C TYR A 72 -0.63 5.45 6.28
N GLY A 73 -0.94 4.26 6.77
CA GLY A 73 0.04 3.16 6.82
C GLY A 73 0.59 2.81 5.44
N PHE A 74 -0.27 2.74 4.43
CA PHE A 74 0.15 2.51 3.05
C PHE A 74 0.89 3.69 2.43
N VAL A 75 0.57 4.92 2.79
CA VAL A 75 1.36 6.10 2.36
C VAL A 75 2.81 5.94 2.79
N ILE A 76 3.04 5.64 4.06
CA ILE A 76 4.39 5.40 4.58
C ILE A 76 5.06 4.23 3.87
N TYR A 77 4.34 3.12 3.71
CA TYR A 77 4.85 1.93 3.04
C TYR A 77 5.27 2.20 1.59
N VAL A 78 4.42 2.86 0.81
CA VAL A 78 4.71 3.16 -0.61
C VAL A 78 5.89 4.13 -0.74
N LEU A 79 5.99 5.12 0.15
CA LEU A 79 7.14 6.03 0.14
C LEU A 79 8.45 5.29 0.46
N LEU A 80 8.45 4.39 1.44
CA LEU A 80 9.61 3.57 1.74
C LEU A 80 10.01 2.68 0.55
N VAL A 81 9.05 2.01 -0.08
CA VAL A 81 9.30 1.19 -1.28
C VAL A 81 9.87 2.03 -2.41
N ASN A 82 9.35 3.24 -2.62
CA ASN A 82 9.85 4.14 -3.66
C ASN A 82 11.32 4.48 -3.45
N PHE A 83 11.71 4.86 -2.25
CA PHE A 83 13.10 5.25 -1.99
C PHE A 83 14.05 4.07 -1.90
N MET A 84 13.57 2.88 -1.52
CA MET A 84 14.41 1.70 -1.34
C MET A 84 14.52 0.83 -2.59
N LEU A 85 13.45 0.69 -3.39
CA LEU A 85 13.39 -0.24 -4.52
C LEU A 85 13.24 0.45 -5.89
N HIS A 86 12.73 1.67 -5.94
CA HIS A 86 12.51 2.41 -7.19
C HIS A 86 13.36 3.68 -7.24
N ASN A 87 14.59 3.58 -6.77
CA ASN A 87 15.58 4.65 -6.75
C ASN A 87 16.24 4.83 -8.11
N PHE A 88 15.53 5.42 -9.07
CA PHE A 88 15.96 5.59 -10.46
C PHE A 88 17.29 6.36 -10.62
N TRP A 89 17.70 7.12 -9.62
CA TRP A 89 18.97 7.85 -9.58
C TRP A 89 20.20 6.97 -9.27
N ALA A 90 19.99 5.73 -8.85
CA ALA A 90 21.05 4.80 -8.42
C ALA A 90 21.07 3.51 -9.23
N VAL A 91 20.39 3.47 -10.37
CA VAL A 91 20.35 2.29 -11.26
C VAL A 91 21.11 2.58 -12.57
N SER A 92 21.39 1.53 -13.33
CA SER A 92 22.03 1.64 -14.66
C SER A 92 21.11 2.37 -15.65
N ASP A 93 21.71 3.02 -16.67
CA ASP A 93 21.01 3.88 -17.62
C ASP A 93 19.83 3.19 -18.33
N ASP A 94 19.94 1.89 -18.62
CA ASP A 94 18.88 1.10 -19.24
C ASP A 94 17.67 0.87 -18.32
N MET A 95 17.84 1.03 -17.00
CA MET A 95 16.79 0.84 -15.99
C MET A 95 16.11 2.14 -15.55
N VAL A 96 16.74 3.30 -15.80
CA VAL A 96 16.28 4.61 -15.29
C VAL A 96 14.84 4.90 -15.68
N ALA A 97 14.49 4.75 -16.96
CA ALA A 97 13.14 5.06 -17.44
C ALA A 97 12.06 4.21 -16.76
N ARG A 98 12.34 2.92 -16.56
CA ARG A 98 11.41 1.99 -15.89
C ARG A 98 11.24 2.31 -14.42
N GLU A 99 12.34 2.55 -13.72
CA GLU A 99 12.29 2.86 -12.28
C GLU A 99 11.70 4.23 -12.01
N MET A 100 11.95 5.21 -12.86
CA MET A 100 11.29 6.52 -12.81
C MET A 100 9.77 6.38 -13.00
N GLN A 101 9.33 5.57 -13.97
CA GLN A 101 7.91 5.32 -14.19
C GLN A 101 7.26 4.66 -12.96
N ASN A 102 7.92 3.68 -12.34
CA ASN A 102 7.45 3.06 -11.11
C ASN A 102 7.36 4.07 -9.96
N PHE A 103 8.37 4.90 -9.81
CA PHE A 103 8.42 5.94 -8.79
C PHE A 103 7.25 6.93 -8.93
N VAL A 104 7.04 7.46 -10.12
CA VAL A 104 5.95 8.42 -10.42
C VAL A 104 4.58 7.76 -10.23
N LYS A 105 4.40 6.53 -10.70
CA LYS A 105 3.16 5.76 -10.50
C LYS A 105 2.85 5.60 -9.01
N ASN A 106 3.83 5.29 -8.20
CA ASN A 106 3.66 5.14 -6.76
C ASN A 106 3.29 6.46 -6.07
N LEU A 107 3.80 7.60 -6.55
CA LEU A 107 3.36 8.92 -6.07
C LEU A 107 1.88 9.17 -6.38
N ALA A 108 1.38 8.73 -7.53
CA ALA A 108 -0.05 8.81 -7.85
C ALA A 108 -0.89 7.93 -6.91
N ILE A 109 -0.39 6.76 -6.53
CA ILE A 109 -1.04 5.89 -5.53
C ILE A 109 -1.07 6.57 -4.16
N VAL A 110 0.02 7.19 -3.74
CA VAL A 110 0.08 7.99 -2.50
C VAL A 110 -0.97 9.12 -2.52
N ALA A 111 -1.09 9.83 -3.63
CA ALA A 111 -2.12 10.86 -3.79
C ALA A 111 -3.53 10.29 -3.61
N GLY A 112 -3.83 9.15 -4.23
CA GLY A 112 -5.12 8.47 -4.05
C GLY A 112 -5.38 8.03 -2.60
N LEU A 113 -4.37 7.51 -1.92
CA LEU A 113 -4.47 7.13 -0.51
C LEU A 113 -4.72 8.33 0.40
N LEU A 114 -4.08 9.46 0.14
CA LEU A 114 -4.30 10.70 0.90
C LEU A 114 -5.72 11.22 0.72
N VAL A 115 -6.24 11.19 -0.51
CA VAL A 115 -7.64 11.55 -0.78
C VAL A 115 -8.60 10.64 -0.02
N VAL A 116 -8.38 9.32 -0.07
CA VAL A 116 -9.20 8.34 0.66
C VAL A 116 -9.12 8.57 2.17
N ALA A 117 -7.93 8.85 2.71
CA ALA A 117 -7.76 9.17 4.13
C ALA A 117 -8.48 10.44 4.53
N GLY A 118 -8.46 11.46 3.66
CA GLY A 118 -9.15 12.73 3.88
C GLY A 118 -10.69 12.60 3.86
N CYS A 119 -11.20 11.67 3.05
CA CYS A 119 -12.65 11.40 2.97
C CYS A 119 -13.17 10.51 4.10
N ALA A 120 -12.30 9.83 4.85
CA ALA A 120 -12.68 8.90 5.90
C ALA A 120 -12.87 9.59 7.24
N LEU A 121 -13.93 9.19 7.98
CA LEU A 121 -14.11 9.63 9.36
C LEU A 121 -13.06 9.00 10.29
N PRO A 122 -12.55 9.74 11.27
CA PRO A 122 -11.69 9.17 12.31
C PRO A 122 -12.47 8.08 13.06
N ARG A 123 -11.86 6.92 13.20
CA ARG A 123 -12.42 5.83 13.98
C ARG A 123 -11.54 5.58 15.20
N ARG A 124 -12.16 5.54 16.37
CA ARG A 124 -11.44 5.14 17.59
C ARG A 124 -11.11 3.65 17.51
N LEU A 125 -9.94 3.28 18.00
CA LEU A 125 -9.55 1.89 18.18
C LEU A 125 -10.42 1.29 19.28
N SER A 126 -11.54 0.72 18.89
CA SER A 126 -12.50 0.06 19.78
C SER A 126 -12.95 -1.26 19.17
N LEU A 127 -13.08 -2.27 19.99
CA LEU A 127 -13.63 -3.56 19.56
C LEU A 127 -15.14 -3.49 19.32
N ASN A 128 -15.82 -2.50 19.88
CA ASN A 128 -17.25 -2.30 19.69
C ASN A 128 -17.56 -1.84 18.28
N GLY A 129 -18.37 -2.60 17.56
CA GLY A 129 -18.79 -2.27 16.20
C GLY A 129 -17.68 -2.43 15.15
N TRP A 130 -16.66 -3.23 15.44
CA TRP A 130 -15.55 -3.50 14.52
C TRP A 130 -16.00 -4.05 13.16
N TRP A 131 -17.17 -4.64 13.08
CA TRP A 131 -17.79 -5.17 11.85
C TRP A 131 -18.51 -4.09 11.01
N ARG A 132 -18.65 -2.87 11.50
CA ARG A 132 -19.31 -1.80 10.75
C ARG A 132 -18.31 -1.07 9.86
N SER A 133 -18.69 -0.83 8.61
CA SER A 133 -17.88 0.01 7.71
C SER A 133 -17.76 1.44 8.22
N ASP A 134 -16.62 2.06 7.95
CA ASP A 134 -16.40 3.48 8.23
C ASP A 134 -17.31 4.33 7.32
N LYS A 135 -17.92 5.35 7.89
CA LYS A 135 -18.65 6.33 7.10
C LYS A 135 -17.65 7.25 6.41
N SER A 136 -17.87 7.54 5.15
CA SER A 136 -17.13 8.56 4.42
C SER A 136 -17.91 9.87 4.41
N HIS A 137 -17.21 11.00 4.40
CA HIS A 137 -17.83 12.28 4.10
C HIS A 137 -18.24 12.29 2.62
N ALA A 138 -19.47 12.47 2.39
CA ALA A 138 -20.05 12.65 1.05
C ALA A 138 -20.01 14.11 0.65
#